data_9135ea8d8f0745ddb1b122575483f9ca
#
_entry.id   9135ea8d8f0745ddb1b122575483f9ca
#
_cell.length_a   1.000
_cell.length_b   1.000
_cell.length_c   1.000
_cell.angle_alpha   90.00
_cell.angle_beta   90.00
_cell.angle_gamma   90.00
#
_symmetry.space_group_name_H-M   'P 1'
#
loop_
_entity.id
_entity.type
_entity.pdbx_description
1 polymer ?
#
loop_
_entity_poly.entity_id
_entity_poly.type
_entity_poly.pdbx_seq_one_letter_code
_entity_poly.pdbx_strand_id
1 'polypeptide(L)'
;LYKKYVKETFDENGLIKGLDFDIPENFNFAYDIIDVIGKNEPERKAMVWVNDKGEEHTFTYKDLSVRSNQCANMLLAHGVKKGDMVLSVLKRHYQFWILLLALDKIGAILIPATNQLMKKDYTYRFEAADVNYVVATADGDVTDHIEQALEEYKGIKEKFIVRGERDGWTNFDAECAKYPTELERIQNNVNENMLIYFTSGTTGYPKMVVHTHYYCLGHIVTAKYWHKLHEGSLHLTISESGWAKCMWGKMYGQLLCAACLFVYDFDRFHANDILQKIQDYKVTSFCAPPTMYRMFIKEGISGYDLSNLERTSIAGEALNPEVFNRWYD
;
A
#
# COMPACT_ATOMS: atom_id res chain seq x y z
N LEU A 1 18.50 6.64 -4.66
CA LEU A 1 17.73 7.35 -5.69
C LEU A 1 16.98 8.55 -5.13
N TYR A 2 16.31 8.45 -3.97
CA TYR A 2 15.53 9.55 -3.37
C TYR A 2 16.35 10.83 -3.14
N LYS A 3 17.67 10.73 -2.91
CA LYS A 3 18.57 11.88 -2.73
C LYS A 3 18.60 12.84 -3.93
N LYS A 4 18.07 12.43 -5.08
CA LYS A 4 17.86 13.32 -6.23
C LYS A 4 16.77 14.36 -5.95
N TYR A 5 15.82 14.03 -5.08
CA TYR A 5 14.62 14.82 -4.80
C TYR A 5 14.58 15.39 -3.38
N VAL A 6 15.41 14.84 -2.48
CA VAL A 6 15.40 15.18 -1.06
C VAL A 6 16.83 15.43 -0.60
N LYS A 7 17.09 16.65 -0.15
CA LYS A 7 18.36 17.07 0.47
C LYS A 7 18.20 17.04 1.98
N GLU A 8 19.06 16.28 2.63
CA GLU A 8 19.06 16.10 4.08
C GLU A 8 20.12 16.99 4.71
N THR A 9 19.77 17.69 5.79
CA THR A 9 20.72 18.46 6.61
C THR A 9 20.74 17.88 8.03
N PHE A 10 21.93 17.77 8.61
CA PHE A 10 22.16 17.17 9.92
C PHE A 10 22.80 18.19 10.85
N ASP A 11 22.59 18.02 12.16
CA ASP A 11 23.32 18.77 13.19
C ASP A 11 24.70 18.14 13.45
N GLU A 12 25.44 18.74 14.41
CA GLU A 12 26.76 18.29 14.83
C GLU A 12 26.80 16.88 15.43
N ASN A 13 25.64 16.36 15.90
CA ASN A 13 25.49 15.04 16.47
C ASN A 13 24.98 14.01 15.44
N GLY A 14 24.83 14.42 14.17
CA GLY A 14 24.31 13.56 13.12
C GLY A 14 22.79 13.33 13.16
N LEU A 15 22.06 14.15 13.92
CA LEU A 15 20.60 14.10 13.94
C LEU A 15 20.02 14.94 12.79
N ILE A 16 18.93 14.46 12.22
CA ILE A 16 18.27 15.19 11.12
C ILE A 16 17.75 16.54 11.61
N LYS A 17 18.18 17.60 10.95
CA LYS A 17 17.81 19.00 11.24
C LYS A 17 16.77 19.55 10.27
N GLY A 18 16.83 19.12 9.01
CA GLY A 18 15.93 19.57 7.98
C GLY A 18 15.94 18.72 6.73
N LEU A 19 14.87 18.84 5.97
CA LEU A 19 14.69 18.23 4.66
C LEU A 19 14.23 19.30 3.69
N ASP A 20 14.99 19.47 2.61
CA ASP A 20 14.59 20.30 1.49
C ASP A 20 14.19 19.41 0.31
N PHE A 21 13.06 19.71 -0.31
CA PHE A 21 12.52 18.93 -1.41
C PHE A 21 12.68 19.70 -2.72
N ASP A 22 13.38 19.11 -3.68
CA ASP A 22 13.51 19.57 -5.05
C ASP A 22 12.75 18.62 -5.98
N ILE A 23 11.47 18.91 -6.19
CA ILE A 23 10.55 18.01 -6.86
C ILE A 23 10.19 18.57 -8.24
N PRO A 24 10.54 17.89 -9.34
CA PRO A 24 10.14 18.30 -10.69
C PRO A 24 8.60 18.34 -10.83
N GLU A 25 8.10 19.28 -11.62
CA GLU A 25 6.65 19.43 -11.86
C GLU A 25 5.99 18.18 -12.42
N ASN A 26 6.74 17.35 -13.12
CA ASN A 26 6.26 16.10 -13.71
C ASN A 26 6.66 14.85 -12.90
N PHE A 27 7.04 15.01 -11.63
CA PHE A 27 7.39 13.87 -10.78
C PHE A 27 6.23 12.89 -10.65
N ASN A 28 6.56 11.61 -10.78
CA ASN A 28 5.64 10.50 -10.62
C ASN A 28 6.35 9.34 -9.95
N PHE A 29 5.82 8.87 -8.82
CA PHE A 29 6.49 7.85 -8.02
C PHE A 29 6.72 6.55 -8.79
N ALA A 30 5.74 6.10 -9.57
CA ALA A 30 5.84 4.87 -10.33
C ALA A 30 6.94 4.95 -11.41
N TYR A 31 6.98 6.04 -12.18
CA TYR A 31 7.99 6.23 -13.22
C TYR A 31 9.37 6.59 -12.66
N ASP A 32 9.43 7.52 -11.71
CA ASP A 32 10.71 8.14 -11.31
C ASP A 32 11.42 7.36 -10.18
N ILE A 33 10.71 6.49 -9.47
CA ILE A 33 11.28 5.64 -8.41
C ILE A 33 11.24 4.17 -8.81
N ILE A 34 10.05 3.60 -9.04
CA ILE A 34 9.90 2.15 -9.27
C ILE A 34 10.55 1.73 -10.59
N ASP A 35 10.23 2.41 -11.68
CA ASP A 35 10.76 2.05 -13.00
C ASP A 35 12.27 2.30 -13.07
N VAL A 36 12.76 3.37 -12.44
CA VAL A 36 14.20 3.68 -12.41
C VAL A 36 14.99 2.63 -11.63
N ILE A 37 14.51 2.21 -10.45
CA ILE A 37 15.17 1.13 -9.69
C ILE A 37 15.06 -0.18 -10.47
N GLY A 38 13.88 -0.52 -10.98
CA GLY A 38 13.65 -1.75 -11.75
C GLY A 38 14.52 -1.86 -13.00
N LYS A 39 14.84 -0.74 -13.65
CA LYS A 39 15.76 -0.68 -14.79
C LYS A 39 17.22 -0.83 -14.39
N ASN A 40 17.64 -0.16 -13.32
CA ASN A 40 19.05 -0.11 -12.92
C ASN A 40 19.46 -1.33 -12.08
N GLU A 41 18.53 -1.90 -11.34
CA GLU A 41 18.74 -3.01 -10.41
C GLU A 41 17.62 -4.06 -10.56
N PRO A 42 17.52 -4.74 -11.70
CA PRO A 42 16.36 -5.57 -12.06
C PRO A 42 16.08 -6.72 -11.08
N GLU A 43 17.11 -7.20 -10.37
CA GLU A 43 17.00 -8.31 -9.42
C GLU A 43 16.72 -7.83 -7.97
N ARG A 44 16.66 -6.51 -7.74
CA ARG A 44 16.39 -5.97 -6.40
C ARG A 44 14.94 -6.29 -5.99
N LYS A 45 14.81 -6.99 -4.88
CA LYS A 45 13.50 -7.33 -4.31
C LYS A 45 12.79 -6.07 -3.83
N ALA A 46 11.53 -5.92 -4.24
CA ALA A 46 10.64 -4.85 -3.81
C ALA A 46 9.59 -5.34 -2.81
N MET A 47 9.12 -6.58 -2.97
CA MET A 47 8.09 -7.15 -2.10
C MET A 47 8.20 -8.67 -2.04
N VAL A 48 8.11 -9.21 -0.83
CA VAL A 48 7.80 -10.61 -0.56
C VAL A 48 6.39 -10.66 0.02
N TRP A 49 5.49 -11.28 -0.69
CA TRP A 49 4.10 -11.46 -0.31
C TRP A 49 3.83 -12.93 -0.01
N VAL A 50 3.24 -13.20 1.14
CA VAL A 50 2.85 -14.56 1.55
C VAL A 50 1.44 -14.52 2.14
N ASN A 51 0.69 -15.62 2.05
CA ASN A 51 -0.61 -15.71 2.70
C ASN A 51 -0.66 -16.82 3.76
N ASP A 52 -1.79 -16.90 4.45
CA ASP A 52 -2.07 -17.93 5.46
C ASP A 52 -2.38 -19.32 4.86
N LYS A 53 -2.47 -19.41 3.53
CA LYS A 53 -2.69 -20.66 2.78
C LYS A 53 -1.40 -21.25 2.20
N GLY A 54 -0.24 -20.59 2.45
CA GLY A 54 1.05 -21.06 1.99
C GLY A 54 1.44 -20.63 0.57
N GLU A 55 0.67 -19.73 -0.04
CA GLU A 55 1.04 -19.12 -1.31
C GLU A 55 2.09 -18.03 -1.07
N GLU A 56 3.13 -17.98 -1.92
CA GLU A 56 4.23 -17.02 -1.82
C GLU A 56 4.58 -16.45 -3.18
N HIS A 57 4.77 -15.12 -3.23
CA HIS A 57 5.26 -14.40 -4.39
C HIS A 57 6.37 -13.41 -3.99
N THR A 58 7.48 -13.46 -4.70
CA THR A 58 8.53 -12.44 -4.61
C THR A 58 8.50 -11.57 -5.85
N PHE A 59 8.41 -10.26 -5.66
CA PHE A 59 8.44 -9.26 -6.72
C PHE A 59 9.70 -8.42 -6.61
N THR A 60 10.41 -8.28 -7.72
CA THR A 60 11.46 -7.28 -7.88
C THR A 60 10.85 -5.91 -8.22
N TYR A 61 11.65 -4.84 -8.15
CA TYR A 61 11.22 -3.53 -8.67
C TYR A 61 10.87 -3.60 -10.16
N LYS A 62 11.61 -4.43 -10.92
CA LYS A 62 11.31 -4.69 -12.33
C LYS A 62 9.95 -5.37 -12.50
N ASP A 63 9.60 -6.34 -11.65
CA ASP A 63 8.30 -6.99 -11.72
C ASP A 63 7.17 -6.02 -11.42
N LEU A 64 7.32 -5.16 -10.41
CA LEU A 64 6.34 -4.11 -10.12
C LEU A 64 6.19 -3.13 -11.28
N SER A 65 7.29 -2.72 -11.91
CA SER A 65 7.29 -1.87 -13.10
C SER A 65 6.52 -2.51 -14.26
N VAL A 66 6.88 -3.73 -14.62
CA VAL A 66 6.28 -4.48 -15.75
C VAL A 66 4.80 -4.75 -15.52
N ARG A 67 4.44 -5.27 -14.32
CA ARG A 67 3.05 -5.58 -14.00
C ARG A 67 2.17 -4.34 -13.88
N SER A 68 2.70 -3.24 -13.36
CA SER A 68 1.97 -1.98 -13.34
C SER A 68 1.78 -1.38 -14.74
N ASN A 69 2.71 -1.59 -15.68
CA ASN A 69 2.52 -1.23 -17.10
C ASN A 69 1.38 -2.04 -17.73
N GLN A 70 1.36 -3.35 -17.52
CA GLN A 70 0.27 -4.21 -18.04
C GLN A 70 -1.08 -3.79 -17.48
N CYS A 71 -1.14 -3.54 -16.15
CA CYS A 71 -2.36 -3.07 -15.50
C CYS A 71 -2.79 -1.69 -16.02
N ALA A 72 -1.86 -0.76 -16.22
CA ALA A 72 -2.14 0.56 -16.78
C ALA A 72 -2.70 0.46 -18.22
N ASN A 73 -2.08 -0.36 -19.07
CA ASN A 73 -2.57 -0.61 -20.43
C ASN A 73 -3.98 -1.22 -20.44
N MET A 74 -4.24 -2.18 -19.55
CA MET A 74 -5.56 -2.76 -19.35
C MET A 74 -6.59 -1.70 -18.94
N LEU A 75 -6.28 -0.90 -17.93
CA LEU A 75 -7.19 0.14 -17.44
C LEU A 75 -7.50 1.18 -18.54
N LEU A 76 -6.49 1.61 -19.29
CA LEU A 76 -6.67 2.53 -20.44
C LEU A 76 -7.58 1.92 -21.51
N ALA A 77 -7.40 0.64 -21.86
CA ALA A 77 -8.22 -0.06 -22.84
C ALA A 77 -9.69 -0.21 -22.37
N HIS A 78 -9.91 -0.32 -21.07
CA HIS A 78 -11.23 -0.34 -20.44
C HIS A 78 -11.80 1.08 -20.17
N GLY A 79 -11.14 2.11 -20.71
CA GLY A 79 -11.65 3.47 -20.75
C GLY A 79 -11.36 4.31 -19.50
N VAL A 80 -10.50 3.83 -18.57
CA VAL A 80 -10.02 4.64 -17.43
C VAL A 80 -9.18 5.78 -17.97
N LYS A 81 -9.45 6.98 -17.49
CA LYS A 81 -8.78 8.22 -17.91
C LYS A 81 -8.16 8.92 -16.72
N LYS A 82 -7.25 9.83 -17.02
CA LYS A 82 -6.71 10.76 -16.06
C LYS A 82 -7.81 11.48 -15.29
N GLY A 83 -7.73 11.46 -13.96
CA GLY A 83 -8.72 12.05 -13.06
C GLY A 83 -9.92 11.17 -12.73
N ASP A 84 -10.11 10.02 -13.38
CA ASP A 84 -11.16 9.06 -12.99
C ASP A 84 -10.92 8.52 -11.58
N MET A 85 -12.00 8.31 -10.84
CA MET A 85 -11.99 7.81 -9.47
C MET A 85 -12.13 6.28 -9.45
N VAL A 86 -11.13 5.60 -8.88
CA VAL A 86 -11.08 4.13 -8.79
C VAL A 86 -11.12 3.71 -7.32
N LEU A 87 -12.22 3.14 -6.87
CA LEU A 87 -12.31 2.59 -5.51
C LEU A 87 -11.74 1.19 -5.48
N SER A 88 -10.82 0.90 -4.52
CA SER A 88 -10.21 -0.41 -4.35
C SER A 88 -10.51 -1.01 -2.98
N VAL A 89 -10.88 -2.31 -2.96
CA VAL A 89 -11.10 -3.09 -1.74
C VAL A 89 -10.30 -4.38 -1.85
N LEU A 90 -9.01 -4.32 -1.52
CA LEU A 90 -8.04 -5.38 -1.83
C LEU A 90 -7.31 -5.95 -0.59
N LYS A 91 -7.80 -5.68 0.62
CA LYS A 91 -7.22 -6.22 1.85
C LYS A 91 -5.68 -6.05 1.88
N ARG A 92 -4.94 -7.17 1.82
CA ARG A 92 -3.47 -7.22 1.72
C ARG A 92 -3.01 -7.93 0.46
N HIS A 93 -3.89 -8.12 -0.55
CA HIS A 93 -3.55 -8.78 -1.80
C HIS A 93 -2.50 -7.99 -2.59
N TYR A 94 -1.52 -8.68 -3.18
CA TYR A 94 -0.42 -8.01 -3.90
C TYR A 94 -0.89 -7.18 -5.10
N GLN A 95 -2.05 -7.47 -5.65
CA GLN A 95 -2.68 -6.69 -6.72
C GLN A 95 -2.89 -5.22 -6.34
N PHE A 96 -3.00 -4.91 -5.05
CA PHE A 96 -3.13 -3.54 -4.58
C PHE A 96 -1.93 -2.67 -4.99
N TRP A 97 -0.70 -3.18 -4.83
CA TRP A 97 0.52 -2.44 -5.22
C TRP A 97 0.63 -2.27 -6.73
N ILE A 98 0.25 -3.29 -7.50
CA ILE A 98 0.21 -3.23 -8.96
C ILE A 98 -0.80 -2.20 -9.44
N LEU A 99 -2.02 -2.22 -8.90
CA LEU A 99 -3.09 -1.28 -9.22
C LEU A 99 -2.69 0.16 -8.87
N LEU A 100 -2.17 0.39 -7.67
CA LEU A 100 -1.75 1.72 -7.21
C LEU A 100 -0.72 2.32 -8.17
N LEU A 101 0.33 1.58 -8.51
CA LEU A 101 1.36 2.05 -9.43
C LEU A 101 0.82 2.27 -10.85
N ALA A 102 -0.12 1.45 -11.30
CA ALA A 102 -0.78 1.62 -12.60
C ALA A 102 -1.61 2.91 -12.64
N LEU A 103 -2.40 3.17 -11.60
CA LEU A 103 -3.21 4.39 -11.50
C LEU A 103 -2.33 5.65 -11.39
N ASP A 104 -1.22 5.57 -10.65
CA ASP A 104 -0.19 6.61 -10.61
C ASP A 104 0.32 6.94 -12.02
N LYS A 105 0.63 5.92 -12.84
CA LYS A 105 1.14 6.08 -14.21
C LYS A 105 0.14 6.75 -15.14
N ILE A 106 -1.13 6.42 -15.04
CA ILE A 106 -2.18 6.98 -15.92
C ILE A 106 -2.83 8.25 -15.38
N GLY A 107 -2.50 8.66 -14.14
CA GLY A 107 -3.06 9.84 -13.49
C GLY A 107 -4.51 9.68 -13.03
N ALA A 108 -4.99 8.44 -12.84
CA ALA A 108 -6.28 8.17 -12.20
C ALA A 108 -6.12 8.16 -10.67
N ILE A 109 -7.21 8.41 -9.96
CA ILE A 109 -7.19 8.65 -8.52
C ILE A 109 -7.63 7.40 -7.78
N LEU A 110 -6.74 6.87 -6.93
CA LEU A 110 -7.04 5.70 -6.10
C LEU A 110 -7.81 6.09 -4.83
N ILE A 111 -8.87 5.36 -4.53
CA ILE A 111 -9.64 5.45 -3.29
C ILE A 111 -9.58 4.09 -2.58
N PRO A 112 -8.59 3.85 -1.71
CA PRO A 112 -8.52 2.61 -0.96
C PRO A 112 -9.62 2.54 0.10
N ALA A 113 -10.24 1.37 0.23
CA ALA A 113 -11.29 1.12 1.19
C ALA A 113 -11.10 -0.23 1.90
N THR A 114 -11.56 -0.32 3.13
CA THR A 114 -11.54 -1.57 3.91
C THR A 114 -12.64 -2.52 3.46
N ASN A 115 -12.38 -3.82 3.58
CA ASN A 115 -13.37 -4.87 3.33
C ASN A 115 -14.50 -4.94 4.38
N GLN A 116 -14.46 -4.08 5.41
CA GLN A 116 -15.48 -4.01 6.46
C GLN A 116 -16.64 -3.09 6.11
N LEU A 117 -16.62 -2.46 4.94
CA LEU A 117 -17.67 -1.55 4.50
C LEU A 117 -18.96 -2.33 4.19
N MET A 118 -20.09 -1.73 4.57
CA MET A 118 -21.42 -2.21 4.26
C MET A 118 -22.03 -1.41 3.09
N LYS A 119 -23.16 -1.86 2.54
CA LYS A 119 -23.89 -1.19 1.44
C LYS A 119 -23.92 0.35 1.58
N LYS A 120 -24.38 0.85 2.72
CA LYS A 120 -24.51 2.30 2.97
C LYS A 120 -23.19 3.07 2.86
N ASP A 121 -22.09 2.40 3.24
CA ASP A 121 -20.76 3.00 3.23
C ASP A 121 -20.19 3.09 1.81
N TYR A 122 -20.52 2.11 0.96
CA TYR A 122 -20.20 2.13 -0.47
C TYR A 122 -21.04 3.19 -1.20
N THR A 123 -22.38 3.19 -1.01
CA THR A 123 -23.27 4.21 -1.61
C THR A 123 -22.75 5.61 -1.33
N TYR A 124 -22.45 5.92 -0.07
CA TYR A 124 -21.92 7.23 0.31
C TYR A 124 -20.60 7.57 -0.41
N ARG A 125 -19.65 6.64 -0.46
CA ARG A 125 -18.34 6.88 -1.10
C ARG A 125 -18.46 7.05 -2.61
N PHE A 126 -19.32 6.28 -3.23
CA PHE A 126 -19.59 6.37 -4.66
C PHE A 126 -20.15 7.73 -5.04
N GLU A 127 -21.14 8.22 -4.28
CA GLU A 127 -21.73 9.55 -4.50
C GLU A 127 -20.76 10.69 -4.16
N ALA A 128 -20.12 10.62 -3.00
CA ALA A 128 -19.26 11.70 -2.50
C ALA A 128 -18.00 11.92 -3.36
N ALA A 129 -17.45 10.86 -3.98
CA ALA A 129 -16.25 10.93 -4.79
C ALA A 129 -16.52 10.75 -6.29
N ASP A 130 -17.75 10.62 -6.73
CA ASP A 130 -18.12 10.34 -8.13
C ASP A 130 -17.32 9.17 -8.72
N VAL A 131 -17.35 8.02 -8.01
CA VAL A 131 -16.54 6.85 -8.34
C VAL A 131 -16.95 6.26 -9.69
N ASN A 132 -15.98 6.04 -10.56
CA ASN A 132 -16.21 5.55 -11.92
C ASN A 132 -15.88 4.07 -12.10
N TYR A 133 -14.94 3.54 -11.32
CA TYR A 133 -14.43 2.16 -11.43
C TYR A 133 -14.27 1.54 -10.04
N VAL A 134 -14.42 0.21 -9.98
CA VAL A 134 -14.21 -0.55 -8.75
C VAL A 134 -13.25 -1.71 -9.02
N VAL A 135 -12.29 -1.92 -8.12
CA VAL A 135 -11.44 -3.11 -8.07
C VAL A 135 -11.57 -3.74 -6.70
N ALA A 136 -12.18 -4.92 -6.60
CA ALA A 136 -12.49 -5.52 -5.31
C ALA A 136 -12.11 -7.00 -5.24
N THR A 137 -11.88 -7.48 -4.00
CA THR A 137 -11.68 -8.89 -3.71
C THR A 137 -12.99 -9.67 -3.77
N ALA A 138 -12.91 -10.93 -4.16
CA ALA A 138 -14.01 -11.88 -4.03
C ALA A 138 -14.20 -12.39 -2.59
N ASP A 139 -13.28 -12.06 -1.67
CA ASP A 139 -13.34 -12.55 -0.29
C ASP A 139 -14.53 -11.95 0.48
N GLY A 140 -15.26 -12.82 1.19
CA GLY A 140 -16.39 -12.44 2.04
C GLY A 140 -17.53 -11.80 1.25
N ASP A 141 -18.21 -10.82 1.87
CA ASP A 141 -19.42 -10.18 1.34
C ASP A 141 -19.13 -8.87 0.58
N VAL A 142 -17.85 -8.58 0.25
CA VAL A 142 -17.42 -7.31 -0.34
C VAL A 142 -18.18 -7.01 -1.63
N THR A 143 -18.18 -7.96 -2.57
CA THR A 143 -18.85 -7.76 -3.86
C THR A 143 -20.37 -7.70 -3.73
N ASP A 144 -20.98 -8.39 -2.76
CA ASP A 144 -22.42 -8.32 -2.50
C ASP A 144 -22.84 -6.93 -2.00
N HIS A 145 -22.09 -6.35 -1.07
CA HIS A 145 -22.34 -5.00 -0.59
C HIS A 145 -22.13 -3.95 -1.68
N ILE A 146 -21.16 -4.15 -2.56
CA ILE A 146 -20.95 -3.26 -3.72
C ILE A 146 -22.14 -3.35 -4.67
N GLU A 147 -22.60 -4.56 -5.05
CA GLU A 147 -23.75 -4.73 -5.94
C GLU A 147 -25.02 -4.11 -5.36
N GLN A 148 -25.26 -4.28 -4.07
CA GLN A 148 -26.37 -3.64 -3.39
C GLN A 148 -26.28 -2.09 -3.43
N ALA A 149 -25.09 -1.53 -3.33
CA ALA A 149 -24.87 -0.09 -3.46
C ALA A 149 -25.15 0.41 -4.89
N LEU A 150 -24.86 -0.42 -5.90
CA LEU A 150 -25.10 -0.12 -7.31
C LEU A 150 -26.60 -0.13 -7.69
N GLU A 151 -27.48 -0.60 -6.84
CA GLU A 151 -28.92 -0.40 -7.03
C GLU A 151 -29.28 1.09 -6.99
N GLU A 152 -28.57 1.86 -6.13
CA GLU A 152 -28.79 3.29 -5.89
C GLU A 152 -27.85 4.18 -6.74
N TYR A 153 -26.59 3.80 -6.90
CA TYR A 153 -25.58 4.55 -7.65
C TYR A 153 -25.32 3.97 -9.04
N LYS A 154 -25.36 4.81 -10.09
CA LYS A 154 -25.23 4.37 -11.50
C LYS A 154 -23.96 4.90 -12.20
N GLY A 155 -23.01 5.50 -11.47
CA GLY A 155 -21.80 6.09 -12.04
C GLY A 155 -20.68 5.10 -12.36
N ILE A 156 -20.77 3.84 -11.88
CA ILE A 156 -19.73 2.84 -12.14
C ILE A 156 -19.80 2.37 -13.58
N LYS A 157 -18.69 2.51 -14.29
CA LYS A 157 -18.51 2.10 -15.70
C LYS A 157 -18.10 0.65 -15.80
N GLU A 158 -17.17 0.20 -14.91
CA GLU A 158 -16.69 -1.18 -14.90
C GLU A 158 -16.22 -1.62 -13.51
N LYS A 159 -16.24 -2.93 -13.29
CA LYS A 159 -15.87 -3.60 -12.04
C LYS A 159 -14.87 -4.71 -12.32
N PHE A 160 -13.76 -4.72 -11.59
CA PHE A 160 -12.73 -5.74 -11.67
C PHE A 160 -12.70 -6.55 -10.36
N ILE A 161 -12.59 -7.87 -10.49
CA ILE A 161 -12.56 -8.78 -9.35
C ILE A 161 -11.18 -9.44 -9.22
N VAL A 162 -10.70 -9.53 -7.99
CA VAL A 162 -9.44 -10.18 -7.61
C VAL A 162 -9.74 -11.42 -6.78
N ARG A 163 -9.01 -12.52 -7.01
CA ARG A 163 -9.09 -13.79 -6.27
C ARG A 163 -10.42 -14.54 -6.38
N GLY A 164 -11.11 -14.36 -7.47
CA GLY A 164 -12.36 -15.09 -7.74
C GLY A 164 -13.00 -14.65 -9.04
N GLU A 165 -14.23 -15.06 -9.21
CA GLU A 165 -15.05 -14.74 -10.37
C GLU A 165 -16.46 -14.35 -9.90
N ARG A 166 -17.10 -13.45 -10.66
CA ARG A 166 -18.49 -13.06 -10.46
C ARG A 166 -19.06 -12.53 -11.77
N ASP A 167 -20.30 -12.90 -12.08
CA ASP A 167 -20.99 -12.39 -13.27
C ASP A 167 -21.05 -10.84 -13.26
N GLY A 168 -20.72 -10.25 -14.39
CA GLY A 168 -20.65 -8.78 -14.54
C GLY A 168 -19.41 -8.13 -13.92
N TRP A 169 -18.41 -8.93 -13.55
CA TRP A 169 -17.09 -8.47 -13.11
C TRP A 169 -15.99 -9.04 -14.00
N THR A 170 -15.03 -8.21 -14.36
CA THR A 170 -13.86 -8.63 -15.12
C THR A 170 -12.78 -9.17 -14.19
N ASN A 171 -12.25 -10.37 -14.46
CA ASN A 171 -11.15 -10.92 -13.66
C ASN A 171 -9.89 -10.11 -13.87
N PHE A 172 -9.39 -9.47 -12.81
CA PHE A 172 -8.29 -8.50 -12.85
C PHE A 172 -6.99 -9.12 -13.37
N ASP A 173 -6.56 -10.25 -12.81
CA ASP A 173 -5.27 -10.85 -13.16
C ASP A 173 -5.29 -11.43 -14.59
N ALA A 174 -6.35 -12.13 -14.93
CA ALA A 174 -6.51 -12.72 -16.26
C ALA A 174 -6.64 -11.64 -17.34
N GLU A 175 -7.28 -10.52 -17.03
CA GLU A 175 -7.40 -9.40 -17.95
C GLU A 175 -6.06 -8.68 -18.13
N CYS A 176 -5.37 -8.30 -17.04
CA CYS A 176 -4.05 -7.68 -17.11
C CYS A 176 -3.06 -8.47 -17.99
N ALA A 177 -3.08 -9.80 -17.90
CA ALA A 177 -2.16 -10.66 -18.63
C ALA A 177 -2.28 -10.57 -20.18
N LYS A 178 -3.37 -10.01 -20.69
CA LYS A 178 -3.59 -9.83 -22.14
C LYS A 178 -2.92 -8.60 -22.73
N TYR A 179 -2.42 -7.70 -21.89
CA TYR A 179 -1.93 -6.38 -22.31
C TYR A 179 -0.40 -6.29 -22.33
N PRO A 180 0.16 -5.34 -23.10
CA PRO A 180 1.61 -5.14 -23.19
C PRO A 180 2.27 -4.79 -21.86
N THR A 181 3.53 -5.17 -21.73
CA THR A 181 4.40 -4.88 -20.57
C THR A 181 5.10 -3.52 -20.67
N GLU A 182 5.11 -2.92 -21.84
CA GLU A 182 5.66 -1.59 -22.11
C GLU A 182 4.56 -0.55 -22.03
N LEU A 183 4.88 0.60 -21.45
CA LEU A 183 4.01 1.76 -21.39
C LEU A 183 4.86 3.02 -21.61
N GLU A 184 4.48 3.82 -22.60
CA GLU A 184 5.06 5.16 -22.74
C GLU A 184 4.63 6.05 -21.58
N ARG A 185 5.57 6.89 -21.09
CA ARG A 185 5.29 7.80 -19.98
C ARG A 185 4.15 8.75 -20.32
N ILE A 186 3.09 8.66 -19.56
CA ILE A 186 1.98 9.61 -19.60
C ILE A 186 2.34 10.81 -18.74
N GLN A 187 2.18 12.02 -19.30
CA GLN A 187 2.52 13.25 -18.61
C GLN A 187 1.56 13.55 -17.47
N ASN A 188 2.11 13.89 -16.32
CA ASN A 188 1.39 14.34 -15.14
C ASN A 188 1.97 15.64 -14.60
N ASN A 189 1.24 16.31 -13.71
CA ASN A 189 1.75 17.40 -12.88
C ASN A 189 1.72 16.95 -11.41
N VAL A 190 2.77 17.29 -10.69
CA VAL A 190 2.94 16.90 -9.27
C VAL A 190 1.82 17.40 -8.35
N ASN A 191 1.09 18.44 -8.76
CA ASN A 191 -0.07 18.99 -8.05
C ASN A 191 -1.38 18.23 -8.35
N GLU A 192 -1.39 17.28 -9.29
CA GLU A 192 -2.58 16.48 -9.58
C GLU A 192 -2.89 15.54 -8.43
N ASN A 193 -4.19 15.34 -8.20
CA ASN A 193 -4.65 14.39 -7.19
C ASN A 193 -4.35 12.96 -7.63
N MET A 194 -3.86 12.14 -6.69
CA MET A 194 -3.54 10.74 -6.97
C MET A 194 -4.21 9.76 -5.99
N LEU A 195 -4.53 10.22 -4.80
CA LEU A 195 -5.00 9.34 -3.72
C LEU A 195 -6.02 10.07 -2.85
N ILE A 196 -7.10 9.39 -2.49
CA ILE A 196 -8.11 9.90 -1.57
C ILE A 196 -8.37 8.86 -0.49
N TYR A 197 -8.28 9.27 0.78
CA TYR A 197 -8.76 8.49 1.90
C TYR A 197 -10.00 9.09 2.51
N PHE A 198 -10.96 8.23 2.84
CA PHE A 198 -12.09 8.58 3.68
C PHE A 198 -11.71 8.36 5.15
N THR A 199 -11.72 9.42 5.93
CA THR A 199 -11.38 9.39 7.36
C THR A 199 -12.62 9.61 8.21
N SER A 200 -12.67 9.00 9.41
CA SER A 200 -13.74 9.24 10.37
C SER A 200 -13.80 10.72 10.75
N GLY A 201 -14.88 11.38 10.34
CA GLY A 201 -15.13 12.78 10.72
C GLY A 201 -15.79 12.88 12.10
N THR A 202 -15.60 14.01 12.77
CA THR A 202 -16.27 14.32 14.03
C THR A 202 -17.77 14.66 13.86
N THR A 203 -18.25 14.77 12.62
CA THR A 203 -19.59 15.28 12.25
C THR A 203 -20.47 14.28 11.51
N GLY A 204 -20.24 12.97 11.65
CA GLY A 204 -21.11 11.91 11.12
C GLY A 204 -20.55 11.18 9.91
N TYR A 205 -20.51 11.78 8.72
CA TYR A 205 -19.99 11.12 7.52
C TYR A 205 -18.47 11.24 7.38
N PRO A 206 -17.79 10.20 6.83
CA PRO A 206 -16.35 10.26 6.56
C PRO A 206 -15.99 11.41 5.61
N LYS A 207 -14.87 12.09 5.90
CA LYS A 207 -14.33 13.16 5.07
C LYS A 207 -13.29 12.64 4.10
N MET A 208 -13.28 13.19 2.89
CA MET A 208 -12.23 12.92 1.90
C MET A 208 -10.96 13.71 2.23
N VAL A 209 -9.85 13.00 2.36
CA VAL A 209 -8.50 13.59 2.47
C VAL A 209 -7.78 13.29 1.18
N VAL A 210 -7.48 14.34 0.43
CA VAL A 210 -6.89 14.26 -0.91
C VAL A 210 -5.39 14.44 -0.82
N HIS A 211 -4.64 13.61 -1.54
CA HIS A 211 -3.19 13.69 -1.66
C HIS A 211 -2.77 13.83 -3.13
N THR A 212 -1.78 14.68 -3.36
CA THR A 212 -1.13 14.85 -4.67
C THR A 212 0.17 14.04 -4.74
N HIS A 213 0.87 14.05 -5.87
CA HIS A 213 2.13 13.31 -6.03
C HIS A 213 3.26 13.76 -5.08
N TYR A 214 3.16 14.93 -4.43
CA TYR A 214 4.08 15.33 -3.35
C TYR A 214 4.08 14.38 -2.15
N TYR A 215 2.93 13.76 -1.87
CA TYR A 215 2.73 12.88 -0.73
C TYR A 215 3.78 11.77 -0.63
N CYS A 216 4.16 11.20 -1.77
CA CYS A 216 5.07 10.05 -1.83
C CYS A 216 6.42 10.33 -1.19
N LEU A 217 7.04 11.47 -1.55
CA LEU A 217 8.38 11.83 -1.09
C LEU A 217 8.42 12.22 0.40
N GLY A 218 7.32 12.77 0.93
CA GLY A 218 7.21 13.11 2.35
C GLY A 218 7.38 11.91 3.28
N HIS A 219 7.09 10.71 2.81
CA HIS A 219 7.22 9.48 3.60
C HIS A 219 8.66 8.99 3.81
N ILE A 220 9.66 9.66 3.23
CA ILE A 220 11.06 9.40 3.57
C ILE A 220 11.33 9.62 5.07
N VAL A 221 10.64 10.57 5.69
CA VAL A 221 10.74 10.85 7.14
C VAL A 221 10.35 9.62 7.94
N THR A 222 9.20 9.05 7.64
CA THR A 222 8.67 7.87 8.33
C THR A 222 9.56 6.66 8.12
N ALA A 223 9.93 6.38 6.87
CA ALA A 223 10.67 5.18 6.54
C ALA A 223 12.12 5.23 7.04
N LYS A 224 12.85 6.28 6.70
CA LYS A 224 14.27 6.35 6.99
C LYS A 224 14.57 6.68 8.46
N TYR A 225 13.83 7.63 9.05
CA TYR A 225 14.17 8.15 10.37
C TYR A 225 13.39 7.51 11.51
N TRP A 226 12.19 7.03 11.26
CA TRP A 226 11.39 6.37 12.29
C TRP A 226 11.48 4.85 12.21
N HIS A 227 11.23 4.25 11.03
CA HIS A 227 11.40 2.80 10.83
C HIS A 227 12.86 2.39 10.67
N LYS A 228 13.79 3.35 10.50
CA LYS A 228 15.23 3.12 10.32
C LYS A 228 15.58 2.27 9.09
N LEU A 229 14.81 2.40 8.00
CA LEU A 229 14.99 1.61 6.80
C LEU A 229 16.16 2.08 5.95
N HIS A 230 16.81 1.11 5.34
CA HIS A 230 17.90 1.25 4.39
C HIS A 230 17.79 0.17 3.30
N GLU A 231 18.66 0.23 2.30
CA GLU A 231 18.80 -0.84 1.32
C GLU A 231 19.10 -2.18 2.01
N GLY A 232 18.34 -3.22 1.63
CA GLY A 232 18.44 -4.54 2.27
C GLY A 232 17.50 -4.76 3.46
N SER A 233 16.85 -3.74 3.99
CA SER A 233 15.82 -3.92 5.01
C SER A 233 14.64 -4.72 4.45
N LEU A 234 14.11 -5.64 5.26
CA LEU A 234 12.84 -6.32 5.03
C LEU A 234 11.83 -5.82 6.07
N HIS A 235 10.83 -5.05 5.63
CA HIS A 235 9.91 -4.33 6.52
C HIS A 235 8.50 -4.91 6.51
N LEU A 236 8.00 -5.25 7.69
CA LEU A 236 6.62 -5.66 7.93
C LEU A 236 5.84 -4.58 8.69
N THR A 237 4.79 -4.04 8.08
CA THR A 237 3.78 -3.25 8.77
C THR A 237 2.44 -3.98 8.76
N ILE A 238 1.85 -4.16 9.94
CA ILE A 238 0.49 -4.72 10.05
C ILE A 238 -0.53 -3.63 9.75
N SER A 239 -1.07 -3.68 8.55
CA SER A 239 -2.15 -2.81 8.07
C SER A 239 -2.82 -3.43 6.85
N GLU A 240 -4.05 -3.07 6.56
CA GLU A 240 -4.72 -3.33 5.29
C GLU A 240 -4.60 -2.12 4.36
N SER A 241 -4.81 -2.36 3.05
CA SER A 241 -4.74 -1.33 2.02
C SER A 241 -5.77 -0.21 2.21
N GLY A 242 -6.92 -0.52 2.78
CA GLY A 242 -7.99 0.44 3.04
C GLY A 242 -7.68 1.49 4.11
N TRP A 243 -6.55 1.38 4.81
CA TRP A 243 -6.13 2.33 5.83
C TRP A 243 -4.90 3.13 5.37
N ALA A 244 -4.88 4.43 5.67
CA ALA A 244 -3.75 5.31 5.34
C ALA A 244 -2.39 4.79 5.90
N LYS A 245 -2.41 4.00 6.97
CA LYS A 245 -1.23 3.31 7.51
C LYS A 245 -0.53 2.44 6.47
N CYS A 246 -1.25 1.89 5.48
CA CYS A 246 -0.65 1.13 4.39
C CYS A 246 0.33 2.00 3.58
N MET A 247 -0.04 3.23 3.26
CA MET A 247 0.77 4.11 2.41
C MET A 247 2.08 4.51 3.06
N TRP A 248 2.05 4.91 4.33
CA TRP A 248 3.26 5.33 5.03
C TRP A 248 4.01 4.16 5.70
N GLY A 249 3.34 3.02 5.92
CA GLY A 249 3.90 1.86 6.60
C GLY A 249 4.44 0.77 5.68
N LYS A 250 3.93 0.65 4.45
CA LYS A 250 4.36 -0.40 3.52
C LYS A 250 4.17 -0.04 2.04
N MET A 251 4.45 1.21 1.70
CA MET A 251 4.42 1.65 0.31
C MET A 251 5.52 2.68 0.02
N TYR A 252 5.22 3.94 0.09
CA TYR A 252 6.06 5.00 -0.49
C TYR A 252 7.44 5.12 0.16
N GLY A 253 7.51 5.35 1.46
CA GLY A 253 8.77 5.58 2.14
C GLY A 253 9.70 4.36 2.11
N GLN A 254 9.14 3.17 2.23
CA GLN A 254 9.88 1.92 2.21
C GLN A 254 10.54 1.70 0.84
N LEU A 255 9.76 1.87 -0.23
CA LEU A 255 10.27 1.73 -1.59
C LEU A 255 11.21 2.87 -2.00
N LEU A 256 11.06 4.09 -1.43
CA LEU A 256 12.04 5.18 -1.56
C LEU A 256 13.40 4.83 -0.96
N CYS A 257 13.41 4.10 0.16
CA CYS A 257 14.62 3.60 0.80
C CYS A 257 15.23 2.40 0.09
N ALA A 258 14.64 1.94 -1.03
CA ALA A 258 14.99 0.71 -1.72
C ALA A 258 14.96 -0.53 -0.79
N ALA A 259 14.11 -0.48 0.24
CA ALA A 259 13.82 -1.60 1.12
C ALA A 259 12.82 -2.56 0.48
N CYS A 260 12.80 -3.80 0.94
CA CYS A 260 11.83 -4.80 0.54
C CYS A 260 10.62 -4.78 1.49
N LEU A 261 9.42 -4.78 0.94
CA LEU A 261 8.19 -4.94 1.71
C LEU A 261 8.01 -6.43 2.04
N PHE A 262 7.71 -6.74 3.30
CA PHE A 262 7.15 -8.04 3.65
C PHE A 262 5.65 -7.87 3.88
N VAL A 263 4.83 -8.56 3.10
CA VAL A 263 3.38 -8.51 3.19
C VAL A 263 2.85 -9.88 3.57
N TYR A 264 2.27 -9.99 4.75
CA TYR A 264 1.55 -11.18 5.17
C TYR A 264 0.05 -10.94 5.03
N ASP A 265 -0.57 -11.69 4.12
CA ASP A 265 -2.00 -11.64 3.81
C ASP A 265 -2.71 -12.77 4.56
N PHE A 266 -3.48 -12.43 5.56
CA PHE A 266 -4.20 -13.35 6.43
C PHE A 266 -5.64 -12.91 6.61
N ASP A 267 -6.53 -13.89 6.80
CA ASP A 267 -7.93 -13.60 7.07
C ASP A 267 -8.15 -13.28 8.55
N ARG A 268 -7.50 -14.04 9.44
CA ARG A 268 -7.58 -13.83 10.89
C ARG A 268 -6.21 -13.62 11.49
N PHE A 269 -6.10 -12.63 12.38
CA PHE A 269 -4.85 -12.38 13.11
C PHE A 269 -4.58 -13.47 14.14
N HIS A 270 -3.39 -14.06 14.07
CA HIS A 270 -2.81 -14.95 15.07
C HIS A 270 -1.41 -14.46 15.40
N ALA A 271 -1.15 -14.20 16.69
CA ALA A 271 0.12 -13.65 17.14
C ALA A 271 1.30 -14.57 16.78
N ASN A 272 1.13 -15.88 17.00
CA ASN A 272 2.16 -16.88 16.71
C ASN A 272 2.53 -16.93 15.22
N ASP A 273 1.56 -16.78 14.33
CA ASP A 273 1.83 -16.78 12.89
C ASP A 273 2.69 -15.58 12.49
N ILE A 274 2.41 -14.40 13.05
CA ILE A 274 3.22 -13.20 12.79
C ILE A 274 4.64 -13.37 13.32
N LEU A 275 4.81 -13.85 14.56
CA LEU A 275 6.14 -14.08 15.15
C LEU A 275 6.92 -15.11 14.34
N GLN A 276 6.26 -16.20 13.91
CA GLN A 276 6.86 -17.22 13.05
C GLN A 276 7.32 -16.62 11.71
N LYS A 277 6.48 -15.78 11.06
CA LYS A 277 6.87 -15.11 9.81
C LYS A 277 8.03 -14.14 10.01
N ILE A 278 8.08 -13.40 11.11
CA ILE A 278 9.21 -12.52 11.45
C ILE A 278 10.51 -13.33 11.52
N GLN A 279 10.49 -14.46 12.21
CA GLN A 279 11.64 -15.38 12.32
C GLN A 279 12.03 -15.98 10.97
N ASP A 280 11.08 -16.64 10.28
CA ASP A 280 11.35 -17.44 9.07
C ASP A 280 11.93 -16.60 7.93
N TYR A 281 11.39 -15.38 7.76
CA TYR A 281 11.80 -14.45 6.71
C TYR A 281 12.90 -13.48 7.15
N LYS A 282 13.31 -13.53 8.43
CA LYS A 282 14.33 -12.63 9.00
C LYS A 282 13.97 -11.17 8.80
N VAL A 283 12.74 -10.82 9.16
CA VAL A 283 12.25 -9.43 9.09
C VAL A 283 13.15 -8.53 9.92
N THR A 284 13.62 -7.42 9.34
CA THR A 284 14.56 -6.52 10.01
C THR A 284 13.88 -5.33 10.67
N SER A 285 12.69 -4.94 10.19
CA SER A 285 11.93 -3.82 10.75
C SER A 285 10.45 -4.16 10.81
N PHE A 286 9.82 -3.87 11.95
CA PHE A 286 8.44 -4.24 12.23
C PHE A 286 7.63 -3.08 12.79
N CYS A 287 6.41 -2.86 12.28
CA CYS A 287 5.47 -1.87 12.77
C CYS A 287 4.09 -2.47 12.98
N ALA A 288 3.57 -2.34 14.21
CA ALA A 288 2.23 -2.80 14.57
C ALA A 288 1.58 -1.86 15.60
N PRO A 289 0.25 -1.90 15.81
CA PRO A 289 -0.38 -1.19 16.91
C PRO A 289 -0.04 -1.84 18.27
N PRO A 290 -0.02 -1.08 19.37
CA PRO A 290 0.25 -1.58 20.72
C PRO A 290 -0.61 -2.77 21.13
N THR A 291 -1.86 -2.83 20.68
CA THR A 291 -2.75 -3.98 20.91
C THR A 291 -2.14 -5.30 20.44
N MET A 292 -1.44 -5.32 19.30
CA MET A 292 -0.79 -6.53 18.80
C MET A 292 0.43 -6.91 19.65
N TYR A 293 1.22 -5.94 20.10
CA TYR A 293 2.32 -6.22 21.02
C TYR A 293 1.84 -6.86 22.32
N ARG A 294 0.68 -6.41 22.86
CA ARG A 294 0.05 -7.07 24.02
C ARG A 294 -0.31 -8.54 23.72
N MET A 295 -0.80 -8.82 22.51
CA MET A 295 -1.10 -10.20 22.09
C MET A 295 0.16 -11.05 21.97
N PHE A 296 1.23 -10.55 21.36
CA PHE A 296 2.52 -11.25 21.28
C PHE A 296 3.07 -11.61 22.66
N ILE A 297 3.07 -10.64 23.59
CA ILE A 297 3.53 -10.86 24.96
C ILE A 297 2.67 -11.89 25.70
N LYS A 298 1.36 -11.88 25.47
CA LYS A 298 0.43 -12.83 26.09
C LYS A 298 0.66 -14.25 25.59
N GLU A 299 0.89 -14.43 24.28
CA GLU A 299 1.16 -15.74 23.68
C GLU A 299 2.58 -16.26 24.00
N GLY A 300 3.50 -15.34 24.32
CA GLY A 300 4.91 -15.64 24.61
C GLY A 300 5.82 -15.44 23.40
N ILE A 301 6.88 -14.65 23.62
CA ILE A 301 7.85 -14.30 22.58
C ILE A 301 9.16 -15.08 22.68
N SER A 302 9.45 -15.68 23.83
CA SER A 302 10.72 -16.36 24.11
C SER A 302 11.00 -17.60 23.27
N GLY A 303 10.01 -18.11 22.54
CA GLY A 303 10.15 -19.28 21.66
C GLY A 303 10.61 -18.94 20.24
N TYR A 304 10.77 -17.64 19.92
CA TYR A 304 11.08 -17.18 18.57
C TYR A 304 12.42 -16.49 18.50
N ASP A 305 13.17 -16.74 17.40
CA ASP A 305 14.38 -15.99 17.10
C ASP A 305 14.03 -14.67 16.40
N LEU A 306 14.04 -13.58 17.17
CA LEU A 306 13.79 -12.23 16.71
C LEU A 306 15.08 -11.41 16.56
N SER A 307 16.26 -12.04 16.58
CA SER A 307 17.57 -11.37 16.56
C SER A 307 17.83 -10.55 15.28
N ASN A 308 17.08 -10.81 14.21
CA ASN A 308 17.16 -10.01 12.98
C ASN A 308 16.39 -8.68 13.05
N LEU A 309 15.53 -8.47 14.07
CA LEU A 309 14.79 -7.22 14.22
C LEU A 309 15.72 -6.09 14.70
N GLU A 310 16.07 -5.20 13.79
CA GLU A 310 16.86 -4.00 14.06
C GLU A 310 15.99 -2.88 14.66
N ARG A 311 14.70 -2.86 14.29
CA ARG A 311 13.75 -1.82 14.70
C ARG A 311 12.34 -2.34 14.83
N THR A 312 11.73 -2.02 15.96
CA THR A 312 10.27 -2.13 16.14
C THR A 312 9.66 -0.75 16.37
N SER A 313 8.47 -0.53 15.86
CA SER A 313 7.76 0.74 15.97
C SER A 313 6.26 0.51 16.18
N ILE A 314 5.60 1.49 16.77
CA ILE A 314 4.17 1.42 17.07
C ILE A 314 3.43 2.60 16.45
N ALA A 315 2.18 2.38 16.05
CA ALA A 315 1.29 3.45 15.64
C ALA A 315 -0.17 3.05 15.77
N GLY A 316 -1.01 4.05 16.03
CA GLY A 316 -2.46 3.93 16.09
C GLY A 316 -3.04 4.08 17.49
N GLU A 317 -2.26 3.77 18.54
CA GLU A 317 -2.67 3.86 19.94
C GLU A 317 -1.50 4.34 20.81
N ALA A 318 -1.79 4.79 22.05
CA ALA A 318 -0.76 5.06 23.05
C ALA A 318 -0.11 3.75 23.55
N LEU A 319 1.21 3.76 23.71
CA LEU A 319 1.96 2.62 24.23
C LEU A 319 1.96 2.65 25.76
N ASN A 320 1.54 1.53 26.37
CA ASN A 320 1.69 1.33 27.80
C ASN A 320 3.18 1.02 28.11
N PRO A 321 3.81 1.67 29.11
CA PRO A 321 5.20 1.41 29.52
C PRO A 321 5.49 -0.06 29.82
N GLU A 322 4.57 -0.79 30.44
CA GLU A 322 4.72 -2.23 30.71
C GLU A 322 4.89 -3.03 29.41
N VAL A 323 4.10 -2.73 28.40
CA VAL A 323 4.20 -3.39 27.09
C VAL A 323 5.55 -3.10 26.44
N PHE A 324 6.03 -1.87 26.54
CA PHE A 324 7.36 -1.49 26.06
C PHE A 324 8.46 -2.29 26.73
N ASN A 325 8.49 -2.31 28.08
CA ASN A 325 9.52 -3.01 28.83
C ASN A 325 9.54 -4.52 28.51
N ARG A 326 8.36 -5.17 28.55
CA ARG A 326 8.24 -6.61 28.25
C ARG A 326 8.56 -7.01 26.82
N TRP A 327 8.49 -6.08 25.88
CA TRP A 327 8.91 -6.31 24.49
C TRP A 327 10.42 -6.08 24.32
N TYR A 328 10.99 -5.16 25.10
CA TYR A 328 12.40 -4.78 25.00
C TYR A 328 13.31 -5.79 25.70
N ASP A 329 12.89 -6.37 26.84
CA ASP A 329 13.60 -7.40 27.60
C ASP A 329 13.61 -8.76 26.84
#